data_1780571e9e8d341a2a7a89eb23e1be50
#
_entry.id   1780571e9e8d341a2a7a89eb23e1be50
#
_cell.length_a   1.000
_cell.length_b   1.000
_cell.length_c   1.000
_cell.angle_alpha   90.00
_cell.angle_beta   90.00
_cell.angle_gamma   90.00
#
_symmetry.space_group_name_H-M   'P 1'
#
loop_
_entity.id
_entity.type
_entity.pdbx_description
1 polymer ?
#
loop_
_entity_poly.entity_id
_entity_poly.type
_entity_poly.pdbx_seq_one_letter_code
_entity_poly.pdbx_strand_id
1 'polypeptide(L)'
;MSDFMYRPPAAERILFVHAHPDDESITTGGTIATLIDGGAAVTVLTCTRGELGEVVPDDLQYLLESPEALGAYREGELAAAMRALEVSDHRWLGDADARWVDLEPRRYLDSGMRWGASGTAEALDTADERSLSAAPISAVTADIAAVIAHIDATAVIGYDERGGYGHPDHVRVHDAAQRAAEVMGVPYYEIATDGRGPIVVDIAPVLARKRAALAAHRTQLTLSDDSFALSNGVSQPIGVTETFRRVAVEVVPETVPFRDQTVGVKIGVGLLVLAFGAIVGALMTAVHQSSATLAGVAVPWGLILGVLAMVAYIVGLRVLTGSRILAILATVGIMGATAYLASPTVGGSIIVPANIAGVIWTFLPAVVIAIVVAWPNMGRLRAITADAQRHRG
;
A
#
# COMPACT_ATOMS: atom_id res chain seq x y z
N MET A 1 -22.50 -14.90 -11.28
CA MET A 1 -21.71 -14.68 -12.52
C MET A 1 -20.65 -13.66 -12.16
N SER A 2 -19.40 -14.06 -12.22
CA SER A 2 -18.26 -13.24 -11.76
C SER A 2 -17.99 -12.08 -12.70
N ASP A 3 -17.53 -10.94 -12.16
CA ASP A 3 -17.09 -9.77 -12.93
C ASP A 3 -16.05 -10.11 -14.02
N PHE A 4 -15.28 -11.19 -13.85
CA PHE A 4 -14.34 -11.72 -14.84
C PHE A 4 -14.99 -12.15 -16.15
N MET A 5 -16.28 -12.49 -16.18
CA MET A 5 -16.97 -12.97 -17.38
C MET A 5 -17.70 -11.87 -18.15
N TYR A 6 -17.68 -10.62 -17.67
CA TYR A 6 -18.41 -9.52 -18.32
C TYR A 6 -17.58 -8.73 -19.35
N ARG A 7 -16.25 -8.91 -19.36
CA ARG A 7 -15.39 -8.36 -20.41
C ARG A 7 -15.04 -9.46 -21.41
N PRO A 8 -14.88 -9.15 -22.70
CA PRO A 8 -14.37 -10.14 -23.63
C PRO A 8 -13.00 -10.61 -23.14
N PRO A 9 -12.76 -11.92 -22.99
CA PRO A 9 -11.51 -12.47 -22.43
C PRO A 9 -10.25 -11.91 -23.10
N ALA A 10 -10.29 -11.66 -24.38
CA ALA A 10 -9.18 -11.07 -25.14
C ALA A 10 -8.75 -9.64 -24.72
N ALA A 11 -9.52 -8.98 -23.84
CA ALA A 11 -9.19 -7.67 -23.29
C ALA A 11 -8.64 -7.74 -21.85
N GLU A 12 -8.64 -8.92 -21.21
CA GLU A 12 -8.18 -9.12 -19.85
C GLU A 12 -6.67 -9.39 -19.82
N ARG A 13 -5.99 -8.68 -18.92
CA ARG A 13 -4.57 -8.86 -18.60
C ARG A 13 -4.46 -9.12 -17.11
N ILE A 14 -4.30 -10.37 -16.76
CA ILE A 14 -4.41 -10.85 -15.39
C ILE A 14 -3.01 -11.13 -14.82
N LEU A 15 -2.70 -10.50 -13.70
CA LEU A 15 -1.48 -10.76 -12.93
C LEU A 15 -1.79 -11.74 -11.79
N PHE A 16 -1.13 -12.89 -11.79
CA PHE A 16 -1.08 -13.79 -10.65
C PHE A 16 0.20 -13.54 -9.87
N VAL A 17 0.09 -13.39 -8.55
CA VAL A 17 1.25 -13.12 -7.67
C VAL A 17 1.36 -14.24 -6.64
N HIS A 18 2.45 -15.00 -6.72
CA HIS A 18 2.75 -16.14 -5.86
C HIS A 18 4.10 -15.98 -5.16
N ALA A 19 4.23 -16.54 -3.97
CA ALA A 19 5.44 -16.44 -3.17
C ALA A 19 6.54 -17.39 -3.65
N HIS A 20 6.18 -18.65 -3.93
CA HIS A 20 7.13 -19.71 -4.25
C HIS A 20 6.73 -20.47 -5.51
N PRO A 21 7.69 -21.16 -6.17
CA PRO A 21 7.41 -22.16 -7.18
C PRO A 21 6.57 -23.29 -6.58
N ASP A 22 5.43 -23.61 -7.10
CA ASP A 22 4.38 -24.58 -6.82
C ASP A 22 3.03 -23.95 -6.44
N ASP A 23 3.00 -22.80 -5.77
CA ASP A 23 1.80 -22.12 -5.33
C ASP A 23 0.81 -21.86 -6.49
N GLU A 24 1.34 -21.45 -7.65
CA GLU A 24 0.55 -21.18 -8.85
C GLU A 24 -0.14 -22.44 -9.37
N SER A 25 0.56 -23.56 -9.33
CA SER A 25 0.03 -24.86 -9.78
C SER A 25 -1.00 -25.42 -8.82
N ILE A 26 -0.74 -25.26 -7.50
CA ILE A 26 -1.61 -25.77 -6.43
C ILE A 26 -2.92 -24.99 -6.39
N THR A 27 -2.85 -23.66 -6.33
CA THR A 27 -3.99 -22.82 -5.96
C THR A 27 -4.73 -22.24 -7.15
N THR A 28 -4.06 -21.99 -8.27
CA THR A 28 -4.61 -21.22 -9.41
C THR A 28 -4.35 -21.83 -10.78
N GLY A 29 -3.67 -22.98 -10.86
CA GLY A 29 -3.24 -23.56 -12.14
C GLY A 29 -4.39 -23.84 -13.11
N GLY A 30 -5.54 -24.27 -12.60
CA GLY A 30 -6.73 -24.46 -13.42
C GLY A 30 -7.32 -23.15 -13.93
N THR A 31 -7.37 -22.13 -13.10
CA THR A 31 -7.86 -20.79 -13.48
C THR A 31 -6.94 -20.13 -14.49
N ILE A 32 -5.62 -20.22 -14.30
CA ILE A 32 -4.61 -19.75 -15.26
C ILE A 32 -4.87 -20.38 -16.65
N ALA A 33 -4.96 -21.71 -16.69
CA ALA A 33 -5.23 -22.43 -17.95
C ALA A 33 -6.58 -22.04 -18.57
N THR A 34 -7.64 -21.90 -17.77
CA THR A 34 -8.98 -21.52 -18.22
C THR A 34 -8.99 -20.11 -18.83
N LEU A 35 -8.29 -19.16 -18.19
CA LEU A 35 -8.19 -17.78 -18.67
C LEU A 35 -7.42 -17.70 -20.00
N ILE A 36 -6.33 -18.47 -20.13
CA ILE A 36 -5.54 -18.54 -21.38
C ILE A 36 -6.39 -19.13 -22.51
N ASP A 37 -7.14 -20.22 -22.27
CA ASP A 37 -8.06 -20.79 -23.24
C ASP A 37 -9.17 -19.80 -23.64
N GLY A 38 -9.56 -18.92 -22.71
CA GLY A 38 -10.49 -17.83 -22.97
C GLY A 38 -9.89 -16.65 -23.74
N GLY A 39 -8.58 -16.65 -24.01
CA GLY A 39 -7.87 -15.59 -24.75
C GLY A 39 -7.39 -14.42 -23.87
N ALA A 40 -7.41 -14.54 -22.55
CA ALA A 40 -6.81 -13.55 -21.65
C ALA A 40 -5.28 -13.61 -21.73
N ALA A 41 -4.62 -12.45 -21.60
CA ALA A 41 -3.19 -12.41 -21.35
C ALA A 41 -2.94 -12.66 -19.85
N VAL A 42 -2.16 -13.69 -19.55
CA VAL A 42 -1.82 -14.07 -18.17
C VAL A 42 -0.34 -13.88 -17.93
N THR A 43 -0.02 -13.15 -16.87
CA THR A 43 1.34 -13.02 -16.33
C THR A 43 1.37 -13.68 -14.95
N VAL A 44 2.35 -14.55 -14.71
CA VAL A 44 2.63 -15.12 -13.41
C VAL A 44 3.89 -14.45 -12.85
N LEU A 45 3.77 -13.87 -11.65
CA LEU A 45 4.86 -13.26 -10.90
C LEU A 45 5.16 -14.13 -9.68
N THR A 46 6.36 -14.70 -9.62
CA THR A 46 6.83 -15.49 -8.48
C THR A 46 7.86 -14.68 -7.68
N CYS A 47 7.68 -14.62 -6.36
CA CYS A 47 8.46 -13.68 -5.55
C CYS A 47 9.83 -14.20 -5.13
N THR A 48 9.97 -15.51 -4.84
CA THR A 48 11.22 -16.17 -4.42
C THR A 48 11.44 -17.44 -5.24
N ARG A 49 12.60 -18.07 -5.06
CA ARG A 49 12.90 -19.36 -5.72
C ARG A 49 12.63 -20.54 -4.81
N GLY A 50 12.10 -20.32 -3.61
CA GLY A 50 11.83 -21.38 -2.64
C GLY A 50 13.12 -22.03 -2.08
N GLU A 51 14.15 -21.24 -1.86
CA GLU A 51 15.50 -21.68 -1.51
C GLU A 51 15.59 -22.39 -0.16
N LEU A 52 14.63 -22.15 0.74
CA LEU A 52 14.58 -22.74 2.08
C LEU A 52 13.45 -23.76 2.25
N GLY A 53 12.78 -24.11 1.15
CA GLY A 53 11.69 -25.10 1.21
C GLY A 53 12.19 -26.52 1.38
N GLU A 54 11.32 -27.37 1.91
CA GLU A 54 11.58 -28.80 2.14
C GLU A 54 11.63 -29.57 0.81
N VAL A 55 12.47 -30.60 0.72
CA VAL A 55 12.58 -31.48 -0.44
C VAL A 55 11.96 -32.83 -0.10
N VAL A 56 10.93 -33.24 -0.86
CA VAL A 56 10.16 -34.44 -0.57
C VAL A 56 10.86 -35.73 -0.99
N PRO A 57 11.42 -35.88 -2.20
CA PRO A 57 11.98 -37.15 -2.67
C PRO A 57 13.40 -37.40 -2.14
N ASP A 58 13.68 -38.63 -1.75
CA ASP A 58 14.96 -39.04 -1.15
C ASP A 58 16.15 -38.81 -2.10
N ASP A 59 15.96 -39.02 -3.40
CA ASP A 59 17.01 -38.86 -4.41
C ASP A 59 17.41 -37.41 -4.69
N LEU A 60 16.63 -36.44 -4.19
CA LEU A 60 16.91 -35.01 -4.34
C LEU A 60 17.31 -34.32 -3.01
N GLN A 61 17.40 -35.06 -1.90
CA GLN A 61 17.76 -34.51 -0.58
C GLN A 61 19.12 -33.79 -0.57
N TYR A 62 20.02 -34.12 -1.49
CA TYR A 62 21.30 -33.42 -1.64
C TYR A 62 21.15 -31.92 -1.98
N LEU A 63 20.00 -31.49 -2.50
CA LEU A 63 19.73 -30.09 -2.79
C LEU A 63 19.59 -29.25 -1.52
N LEU A 64 19.26 -29.85 -0.37
CA LEU A 64 19.21 -29.16 0.92
C LEU A 64 20.59 -28.67 1.43
N GLU A 65 21.68 -29.17 0.84
CA GLU A 65 23.03 -28.73 1.19
C GLU A 65 23.37 -27.32 0.64
N SER A 66 22.59 -26.83 -0.36
CA SER A 66 22.77 -25.50 -0.95
C SER A 66 21.44 -24.85 -1.33
N PRO A 67 21.02 -23.79 -0.63
CA PRO A 67 19.84 -23.02 -1.00
C PRO A 67 19.88 -22.51 -2.44
N GLU A 68 21.06 -22.12 -2.95
CA GLU A 68 21.22 -21.66 -4.32
C GLU A 68 20.96 -22.79 -5.33
N ALA A 69 21.45 -24.01 -5.04
CA ALA A 69 21.23 -25.17 -5.91
C ALA A 69 19.75 -25.59 -5.91
N LEU A 70 19.09 -25.56 -4.73
CA LEU A 70 17.65 -25.82 -4.63
C LEU A 70 16.84 -24.79 -5.41
N GLY A 71 17.12 -23.50 -5.24
CA GLY A 71 16.46 -22.42 -5.97
C GLY A 71 16.61 -22.58 -7.48
N ALA A 72 17.85 -22.87 -7.97
CA ALA A 72 18.09 -23.09 -9.39
C ALA A 72 17.36 -24.33 -9.94
N TYR A 73 17.23 -25.39 -9.15
CA TYR A 73 16.45 -26.59 -9.53
C TYR A 73 14.97 -26.24 -9.66
N ARG A 74 14.41 -25.51 -8.68
CA ARG A 74 13.00 -25.07 -8.67
C ARG A 74 12.66 -24.09 -9.78
N GLU A 75 13.61 -23.25 -10.23
CA GLU A 75 13.43 -22.46 -11.45
C GLU A 75 13.13 -23.34 -12.67
N GLY A 76 13.80 -24.49 -12.78
CA GLY A 76 13.55 -25.48 -13.83
C GLY A 76 12.19 -26.16 -13.70
N GLU A 77 11.76 -26.50 -12.48
CA GLU A 77 10.44 -27.06 -12.18
C GLU A 77 9.33 -26.08 -12.54
N LEU A 78 9.45 -24.83 -12.09
CA LEU A 78 8.50 -23.77 -12.42
C LEU A 78 8.42 -23.50 -13.92
N ALA A 79 9.55 -23.48 -14.62
CA ALA A 79 9.55 -23.33 -16.08
C ALA A 79 8.82 -24.49 -16.78
N ALA A 80 8.90 -25.70 -16.23
CA ALA A 80 8.13 -26.84 -16.75
C ALA A 80 6.62 -26.72 -16.44
N ALA A 81 6.26 -26.24 -15.23
CA ALA A 81 4.88 -25.95 -14.84
C ALA A 81 4.26 -24.86 -15.74
N MET A 82 5.00 -23.75 -15.99
CA MET A 82 4.55 -22.68 -16.89
C MET A 82 4.26 -23.20 -18.30
N ARG A 83 5.13 -24.08 -18.81
CA ARG A 83 4.87 -24.73 -20.13
C ARG A 83 3.62 -25.61 -20.11
N ALA A 84 3.39 -26.36 -19.03
CA ALA A 84 2.21 -27.22 -18.88
C ALA A 84 0.90 -26.39 -18.82
N LEU A 85 0.95 -25.22 -18.18
CA LEU A 85 -0.17 -24.27 -18.11
C LEU A 85 -0.30 -23.38 -19.35
N GLU A 86 0.69 -23.41 -20.28
CA GLU A 86 0.77 -22.54 -21.47
C GLU A 86 0.94 -21.06 -21.12
N VAL A 87 1.56 -20.74 -19.96
CA VAL A 87 1.92 -19.39 -19.57
C VAL A 87 3.13 -18.94 -20.39
N SER A 88 2.99 -17.83 -21.10
CA SER A 88 4.05 -17.24 -21.94
C SER A 88 4.80 -16.09 -21.26
N ASP A 89 4.23 -15.47 -20.22
CA ASP A 89 4.84 -14.39 -19.46
C ASP A 89 4.95 -14.78 -17.96
N HIS A 90 6.13 -15.25 -17.60
CA HIS A 90 6.51 -15.51 -16.21
C HIS A 90 7.65 -14.58 -15.82
N ARG A 91 7.57 -13.99 -14.63
CA ARG A 91 8.57 -13.05 -14.10
C ARG A 91 8.93 -13.39 -12.66
N TRP A 92 10.16 -13.04 -12.30
CA TRP A 92 10.63 -13.09 -10.92
C TRP A 92 10.60 -11.70 -10.30
N LEU A 93 10.00 -11.55 -9.13
CA LEU A 93 9.93 -10.28 -8.43
C LEU A 93 11.32 -9.70 -8.16
N GLY A 94 11.52 -8.45 -8.54
CA GLY A 94 12.79 -7.74 -8.38
C GLY A 94 13.77 -7.89 -9.54
N ASP A 95 13.51 -8.77 -10.52
CA ASP A 95 14.28 -8.82 -11.75
C ASP A 95 14.00 -7.58 -12.62
N ALA A 96 14.81 -7.34 -13.63
CA ALA A 96 14.76 -6.11 -14.44
C ALA A 96 13.40 -5.84 -15.12
N ASP A 97 12.65 -6.89 -15.45
CA ASP A 97 11.31 -6.84 -16.04
C ASP A 97 10.16 -6.86 -15.01
N ALA A 98 10.52 -6.98 -13.73
CA ALA A 98 9.60 -7.00 -12.59
C ALA A 98 9.97 -5.96 -11.53
N ARG A 99 10.45 -4.80 -11.98
CA ARG A 99 10.88 -3.67 -11.18
C ARG A 99 10.75 -2.37 -11.97
N TRP A 100 10.74 -1.21 -11.30
CA TRP A 100 10.78 0.09 -11.99
C TRP A 100 12.06 0.25 -12.79
N VAL A 101 11.94 0.83 -13.98
CA VAL A 101 13.06 1.20 -14.84
C VAL A 101 14.05 2.05 -14.04
N ASP A 102 15.35 1.85 -14.29
CA ASP A 102 16.48 2.53 -13.63
C ASP A 102 16.78 2.06 -12.19
N LEU A 103 16.10 1.06 -11.66
CA LEU A 103 16.47 0.42 -10.41
C LEU A 103 17.30 -0.85 -10.69
N GLU A 104 18.38 -1.02 -9.95
CA GLU A 104 19.18 -2.25 -10.01
C GLU A 104 18.34 -3.47 -9.62
N PRO A 105 18.45 -4.60 -10.32
CA PRO A 105 17.76 -5.83 -9.94
C PRO A 105 18.06 -6.23 -8.49
N ARG A 106 17.08 -6.80 -7.82
CA ARG A 106 17.26 -7.37 -6.48
C ARG A 106 16.60 -8.73 -6.41
N ARG A 107 17.19 -9.64 -5.67
CA ARG A 107 16.62 -10.95 -5.40
C ARG A 107 15.99 -10.95 -4.02
N TYR A 108 14.74 -11.34 -3.92
CA TYR A 108 14.07 -11.67 -2.67
C TYR A 108 14.30 -13.15 -2.39
N LEU A 109 14.74 -13.47 -1.18
CA LEU A 109 14.97 -14.85 -0.76
C LEU A 109 13.74 -15.40 -0.04
N ASP A 110 13.53 -16.68 -0.15
CA ASP A 110 12.56 -17.41 0.66
C ASP A 110 12.85 -17.17 2.16
N SER A 111 11.81 -16.90 2.93
CA SER A 111 11.93 -16.65 4.37
C SER A 111 12.03 -17.94 5.17
N GLY A 112 11.69 -19.05 4.57
CA GLY A 112 11.51 -20.32 5.24
C GLY A 112 10.36 -20.31 6.25
N MET A 113 9.99 -21.48 6.71
CA MET A 113 8.97 -21.67 7.74
C MET A 113 9.27 -22.87 8.59
N ARG A 114 8.57 -22.98 9.72
CA ARG A 114 8.42 -24.23 10.47
C ARG A 114 6.94 -24.50 10.71
N TRP A 115 6.57 -25.77 10.85
CA TRP A 115 5.22 -26.13 11.26
C TRP A 115 5.04 -25.90 12.75
N GLY A 116 4.12 -25.02 13.12
CA GLY A 116 3.72 -24.81 14.52
C GLY A 116 2.85 -25.97 15.04
N ALA A 117 2.69 -26.02 16.36
CA ALA A 117 1.90 -27.05 17.04
C ALA A 117 0.41 -27.09 16.61
N SER A 118 -0.11 -26.00 16.09
CA SER A 118 -1.48 -25.86 15.56
C SER A 118 -1.62 -26.32 14.10
N GLY A 119 -0.53 -26.75 13.43
CA GLY A 119 -0.53 -27.06 12.01
C GLY A 119 -0.54 -25.83 11.09
N THR A 120 -0.28 -24.64 11.64
CA THR A 120 -0.07 -23.40 10.88
C THR A 120 1.42 -23.17 10.68
N ALA A 121 1.78 -22.50 9.58
CA ALA A 121 3.16 -22.11 9.36
C ALA A 121 3.56 -20.98 10.31
N GLU A 122 4.78 -21.04 10.83
CA GLU A 122 5.40 -20.03 11.67
C GLU A 122 6.71 -19.54 11.06
N ALA A 123 7.01 -18.26 11.21
CA ALA A 123 8.27 -17.67 10.75
C ALA A 123 9.46 -18.30 11.49
N LEU A 124 10.61 -18.38 10.81
CA LEU A 124 11.88 -18.71 11.43
C LEU A 124 12.42 -17.51 12.23
N ASP A 125 13.04 -17.80 13.39
CA ASP A 125 13.60 -16.75 14.25
C ASP A 125 14.87 -16.09 13.66
N THR A 126 15.42 -16.65 12.58
CA THR A 126 16.67 -16.24 11.93
C THR A 126 16.47 -15.87 10.47
N ALA A 127 15.46 -15.03 10.17
CA ALA A 127 15.23 -14.57 8.79
C ALA A 127 16.43 -13.72 8.30
N ASP A 128 16.95 -14.04 7.12
CA ASP A 128 17.91 -13.20 6.41
C ASP A 128 17.27 -11.83 6.11
N GLU A 129 18.00 -10.73 6.25
CA GLU A 129 17.50 -9.39 5.93
C GLU A 129 17.08 -9.25 4.45
N ARG A 130 17.56 -10.14 3.57
CA ARG A 130 17.16 -10.21 2.15
C ARG A 130 15.91 -11.06 1.93
N SER A 131 15.38 -11.73 2.97
CA SER A 131 14.18 -12.54 2.84
C SER A 131 12.96 -11.68 2.50
N LEU A 132 12.01 -12.27 1.82
CA LEU A 132 10.79 -11.58 1.36
C LEU A 132 9.98 -11.02 2.53
N SER A 133 9.86 -11.79 3.63
CA SER A 133 9.12 -11.35 4.83
C SER A 133 9.81 -10.21 5.57
N ALA A 134 11.16 -10.14 5.55
CA ALA A 134 11.95 -9.09 6.18
C ALA A 134 12.06 -7.82 5.30
N ALA A 135 11.88 -7.95 3.98
CA ALA A 135 11.97 -6.81 3.06
C ALA A 135 10.96 -5.72 3.42
N PRO A 136 11.32 -4.42 3.28
CA PRO A 136 10.35 -3.34 3.49
C PRO A 136 9.13 -3.52 2.60
N ILE A 137 7.94 -3.51 3.20
CA ILE A 137 6.68 -3.72 2.47
C ILE A 137 6.53 -2.75 1.30
N SER A 138 6.97 -1.50 1.47
CA SER A 138 6.94 -0.50 0.40
C SER A 138 7.79 -0.87 -0.81
N ALA A 139 8.90 -1.59 -0.62
CA ALA A 139 9.76 -2.03 -1.71
C ALA A 139 9.09 -3.17 -2.50
N VAL A 140 8.53 -4.17 -1.80
CA VAL A 140 7.78 -5.28 -2.42
C VAL A 140 6.56 -4.76 -3.16
N THR A 141 5.79 -3.85 -2.53
CA THR A 141 4.64 -3.17 -3.15
C THR A 141 5.04 -2.42 -4.43
N ALA A 142 6.15 -1.68 -4.39
CA ALA A 142 6.61 -0.91 -5.55
C ALA A 142 7.03 -1.81 -6.72
N ASP A 143 7.71 -2.93 -6.45
CA ASP A 143 8.13 -3.87 -7.49
C ASP A 143 6.90 -4.58 -8.12
N ILE A 144 5.88 -4.97 -7.32
CA ILE A 144 4.61 -5.51 -7.86
C ILE A 144 3.86 -4.43 -8.67
N ALA A 145 3.79 -3.19 -8.17
CA ALA A 145 3.15 -2.09 -8.89
C ALA A 145 3.83 -1.80 -10.24
N ALA A 146 5.15 -1.97 -10.33
CA ALA A 146 5.89 -1.86 -11.59
C ALA A 146 5.44 -2.92 -12.61
N VAL A 147 5.20 -4.16 -12.17
CA VAL A 147 4.68 -5.23 -13.05
C VAL A 147 3.25 -4.91 -13.50
N ILE A 148 2.37 -4.48 -12.56
CA ILE A 148 0.99 -4.06 -12.90
C ILE A 148 1.00 -2.99 -13.99
N ALA A 149 1.87 -1.97 -13.85
CA ALA A 149 2.02 -0.89 -14.84
C ALA A 149 2.58 -1.39 -16.17
N HIS A 150 3.60 -2.26 -16.13
CA HIS A 150 4.31 -2.74 -17.32
C HIS A 150 3.41 -3.58 -18.22
N ILE A 151 2.58 -4.45 -17.64
CA ILE A 151 1.64 -5.30 -18.39
C ILE A 151 0.27 -4.65 -18.59
N ASP A 152 0.06 -3.46 -18.02
CA ASP A 152 -1.24 -2.76 -17.99
C ASP A 152 -2.35 -3.70 -17.45
N ALA A 153 -2.09 -4.29 -16.27
CA ALA A 153 -2.98 -5.30 -15.69
C ALA A 153 -4.40 -4.78 -15.48
N THR A 154 -5.39 -5.62 -15.76
CA THR A 154 -6.81 -5.34 -15.51
C THR A 154 -7.31 -5.94 -14.21
N ALA A 155 -6.58 -6.89 -13.64
CA ALA A 155 -6.83 -7.48 -12.34
C ALA A 155 -5.56 -8.13 -11.77
N VAL A 156 -5.50 -8.24 -10.44
CA VAL A 156 -4.47 -8.94 -9.68
C VAL A 156 -5.11 -10.06 -8.87
N ILE A 157 -4.52 -11.24 -8.89
CA ILE A 157 -4.94 -12.41 -8.10
C ILE A 157 -3.78 -12.83 -7.20
N GLY A 158 -4.05 -13.06 -5.92
CA GLY A 158 -3.06 -13.50 -4.94
C GLY A 158 -3.71 -14.09 -3.69
N TYR A 159 -2.94 -14.20 -2.62
CA TYR A 159 -3.39 -14.81 -1.38
C TYR A 159 -4.45 -13.99 -0.64
N ASP A 160 -5.13 -14.64 0.31
CA ASP A 160 -5.94 -13.97 1.32
C ASP A 160 -5.08 -13.36 2.45
N GLU A 161 -5.71 -12.61 3.37
CA GLU A 161 -5.05 -11.95 4.51
C GLU A 161 -4.23 -12.89 5.41
N ARG A 162 -4.55 -14.19 5.40
CA ARG A 162 -3.88 -15.22 6.20
C ARG A 162 -2.74 -15.89 5.44
N GLY A 163 -2.56 -15.59 4.15
CA GLY A 163 -1.61 -16.29 3.31
C GLY A 163 -1.93 -17.77 3.16
N GLY A 164 -3.21 -18.12 3.10
CA GLY A 164 -3.69 -19.49 3.07
C GLY A 164 -3.46 -20.23 4.39
N TYR A 165 -2.35 -20.95 4.52
CA TYR A 165 -1.97 -21.70 5.73
C TYR A 165 -1.03 -20.92 6.69
N GLY A 166 -0.80 -19.65 6.44
CA GLY A 166 -0.06 -18.75 7.33
C GLY A 166 1.43 -18.62 7.03
N HIS A 167 1.90 -19.03 5.84
CA HIS A 167 3.30 -18.82 5.46
C HIS A 167 3.66 -17.32 5.49
N PRO A 168 4.79 -16.92 6.16
CA PRO A 168 5.16 -15.50 6.29
C PRO A 168 5.28 -14.78 4.95
N ASP A 169 5.80 -15.47 3.93
CA ASP A 169 5.92 -14.89 2.59
C ASP A 169 4.57 -14.73 1.90
N HIS A 170 3.62 -15.67 2.09
CA HIS A 170 2.28 -15.53 1.54
C HIS A 170 1.55 -14.32 2.12
N VAL A 171 1.65 -14.12 3.45
CA VAL A 171 1.10 -12.92 4.12
C VAL A 171 1.77 -11.66 3.59
N ARG A 172 3.10 -11.67 3.42
CA ARG A 172 3.84 -10.54 2.86
C ARG A 172 3.41 -10.22 1.42
N VAL A 173 3.23 -11.25 0.60
CA VAL A 173 2.77 -11.10 -0.80
C VAL A 173 1.35 -10.58 -0.84
N HIS A 174 0.44 -11.11 0.00
CA HIS A 174 -0.92 -10.57 0.12
C HIS A 174 -0.90 -9.08 0.38
N ASP A 175 -0.23 -8.65 1.47
CA ASP A 175 -0.17 -7.24 1.87
C ASP A 175 0.41 -6.34 0.79
N ALA A 176 1.45 -6.80 0.09
CA ALA A 176 2.12 -6.03 -0.94
C ALA A 176 1.30 -5.96 -2.23
N ALA A 177 0.72 -7.10 -2.69
CA ALA A 177 -0.03 -7.17 -3.93
C ALA A 177 -1.37 -6.44 -3.84
N GLN A 178 -2.08 -6.54 -2.69
CA GLN A 178 -3.30 -5.79 -2.45
C GLN A 178 -3.03 -4.27 -2.49
N ARG A 179 -1.98 -3.80 -1.78
CA ARG A 179 -1.59 -2.38 -1.79
C ARG A 179 -1.15 -1.91 -3.18
N ALA A 180 -0.43 -2.74 -3.92
CA ALA A 180 -0.03 -2.42 -5.29
C ALA A 180 -1.25 -2.28 -6.20
N ALA A 181 -2.20 -3.21 -6.12
CA ALA A 181 -3.46 -3.16 -6.86
C ALA A 181 -4.28 -1.91 -6.51
N GLU A 182 -4.39 -1.57 -5.22
CA GLU A 182 -5.08 -0.37 -4.73
C GLU A 182 -4.43 0.91 -5.29
N VAL A 183 -3.11 1.06 -5.18
CA VAL A 183 -2.37 2.23 -5.68
C VAL A 183 -2.50 2.37 -7.19
N MET A 184 -2.51 1.25 -7.92
CA MET A 184 -2.65 1.21 -9.37
C MET A 184 -4.10 1.31 -9.86
N GLY A 185 -5.09 1.25 -8.94
CA GLY A 185 -6.51 1.35 -9.27
C GLY A 185 -7.07 0.13 -9.98
N VAL A 186 -6.48 -1.06 -9.78
CA VAL A 186 -6.94 -2.33 -10.35
C VAL A 186 -7.56 -3.21 -9.28
N PRO A 187 -8.59 -4.02 -9.60
CA PRO A 187 -9.21 -4.92 -8.63
C PRO A 187 -8.23 -6.01 -8.17
N TYR A 188 -8.27 -6.32 -6.86
CA TYR A 188 -7.58 -7.44 -6.25
C TYR A 188 -8.55 -8.58 -5.93
N TYR A 189 -8.14 -9.81 -6.20
CA TYR A 189 -8.90 -11.01 -5.92
C TYR A 189 -8.08 -11.95 -5.06
N GLU A 190 -8.66 -12.36 -3.94
CA GLU A 190 -8.09 -13.33 -3.03
C GLU A 190 -8.42 -14.75 -3.47
N ILE A 191 -7.44 -15.64 -3.38
CA ILE A 191 -7.62 -17.09 -3.47
C ILE A 191 -8.36 -17.54 -2.21
N ALA A 192 -9.57 -18.10 -2.36
CA ALA A 192 -10.36 -18.60 -1.24
C ALA A 192 -10.00 -20.08 -0.98
N THR A 193 -8.96 -20.31 -0.20
CA THR A 193 -8.43 -21.65 0.10
C THR A 193 -9.42 -22.53 0.88
N ASP A 194 -10.43 -21.92 1.53
CA ASP A 194 -11.52 -22.62 2.23
C ASP A 194 -12.63 -23.12 1.27
N GLY A 195 -12.49 -22.90 -0.02
CA GLY A 195 -13.46 -23.29 -1.04
C GLY A 195 -14.79 -22.50 -1.00
N ARG A 196 -14.88 -21.40 -0.21
CA ARG A 196 -16.11 -20.63 0.02
C ARG A 196 -16.10 -19.27 -0.67
N GLY A 197 -15.27 -19.09 -1.69
CA GLY A 197 -15.27 -17.87 -2.49
C GLY A 197 -16.56 -17.73 -3.32
N PRO A 198 -17.13 -16.52 -3.44
CA PRO A 198 -18.32 -16.28 -4.28
C PRO A 198 -18.05 -16.42 -5.78
N ILE A 199 -16.79 -16.36 -6.20
CA ILE A 199 -16.36 -16.56 -7.57
C ILE A 199 -15.83 -18.00 -7.66
N VAL A 200 -16.48 -18.80 -8.49
CA VAL A 200 -16.15 -20.21 -8.71
C VAL A 200 -15.76 -20.40 -10.16
N VAL A 201 -14.57 -20.91 -10.39
CA VAL A 201 -14.06 -21.27 -11.71
C VAL A 201 -14.10 -22.80 -11.83
N ASP A 202 -14.85 -23.31 -12.82
CA ASP A 202 -14.83 -24.72 -13.18
C ASP A 202 -13.57 -25.01 -14.00
N ILE A 203 -12.70 -25.83 -13.46
CA ILE A 203 -11.41 -26.19 -14.06
C ILE A 203 -11.40 -27.64 -14.60
N ALA A 204 -12.54 -28.33 -14.54
CA ALA A 204 -12.63 -29.71 -15.06
C ALA A 204 -12.13 -29.84 -16.51
N PRO A 205 -12.41 -28.91 -17.45
CA PRO A 205 -11.91 -28.99 -18.81
C PRO A 205 -10.38 -28.95 -18.94
N VAL A 206 -9.70 -28.27 -18.00
CA VAL A 206 -8.24 -28.04 -18.01
C VAL A 206 -7.49 -28.84 -16.93
N LEU A 207 -8.17 -29.74 -16.23
CA LEU A 207 -7.61 -30.49 -15.11
C LEU A 207 -6.33 -31.24 -15.48
N ALA A 208 -6.24 -31.76 -16.69
CA ALA A 208 -5.04 -32.44 -17.18
C ALA A 208 -3.81 -31.50 -17.20
N ARG A 209 -3.99 -30.24 -17.59
CA ARG A 209 -2.91 -29.22 -17.59
C ARG A 209 -2.48 -28.87 -16.17
N LYS A 210 -3.45 -28.66 -15.25
CA LYS A 210 -3.15 -28.46 -13.83
C LYS A 210 -2.35 -29.62 -13.24
N ARG A 211 -2.75 -30.86 -13.51
CA ARG A 211 -2.01 -32.05 -13.07
C ARG A 211 -0.59 -32.13 -13.65
N ALA A 212 -0.42 -31.77 -14.90
CA ALA A 212 0.91 -31.72 -15.53
C ALA A 212 1.80 -30.64 -14.90
N ALA A 213 1.23 -29.51 -14.50
CA ALA A 213 1.94 -28.47 -13.80
C ALA A 213 2.34 -28.91 -12.38
N LEU A 214 1.42 -29.52 -11.63
CA LEU A 214 1.74 -30.11 -10.32
C LEU A 214 2.86 -31.17 -10.43
N ALA A 215 2.82 -32.03 -11.44
CA ALA A 215 3.85 -33.05 -11.67
C ALA A 215 5.25 -32.48 -11.95
N ALA A 216 5.34 -31.23 -12.37
CA ALA A 216 6.61 -30.55 -12.61
C ALA A 216 7.35 -30.20 -11.31
N HIS A 217 6.62 -29.95 -10.20
CA HIS A 217 7.17 -29.55 -8.90
C HIS A 217 7.60 -30.76 -8.06
N ARG A 218 8.48 -31.58 -8.60
CA ARG A 218 8.90 -32.85 -8.00
C ARG A 218 9.56 -32.68 -6.63
N THR A 219 10.33 -31.61 -6.45
CA THR A 219 10.98 -31.39 -5.13
C THR A 219 9.99 -31.13 -3.99
N GLN A 220 8.76 -30.67 -4.29
CA GLN A 220 7.86 -30.03 -3.34
C GLN A 220 6.63 -30.88 -2.99
N LEU A 221 6.22 -31.73 -3.92
CA LEU A 221 5.01 -32.54 -3.71
C LEU A 221 5.13 -33.95 -4.29
N THR A 222 4.33 -34.84 -3.71
CA THR A 222 4.07 -36.18 -4.27
C THR A 222 2.70 -36.16 -4.93
N LEU A 223 2.62 -36.53 -6.21
CA LEU A 223 1.39 -36.57 -6.96
C LEU A 223 0.84 -38.00 -7.02
N SER A 224 -0.45 -38.15 -6.81
CA SER A 224 -1.25 -39.38 -7.02
C SER A 224 -2.32 -39.12 -8.07
N ASP A 225 -3.16 -40.13 -8.36
CA ASP A 225 -4.17 -40.01 -9.42
C ASP A 225 -5.17 -38.87 -9.16
N ASP A 226 -5.68 -38.68 -7.94
CA ASP A 226 -6.69 -37.69 -7.61
C ASP A 226 -6.26 -36.73 -6.49
N SER A 227 -5.00 -36.83 -6.07
CA SER A 227 -4.52 -36.07 -4.92
C SER A 227 -3.04 -35.76 -5.03
N PHE A 228 -2.60 -34.82 -4.23
CA PHE A 228 -1.19 -34.51 -4.00
C PHE A 228 -0.93 -34.39 -2.50
N ALA A 229 0.31 -34.56 -2.09
CA ALA A 229 0.76 -34.32 -0.72
C ALA A 229 2.02 -33.46 -0.74
N LEU A 230 2.08 -32.47 0.14
CA LEU A 230 3.27 -31.68 0.44
C LEU A 230 4.17 -32.43 1.42
N SER A 231 5.25 -31.80 1.87
CA SER A 231 6.23 -32.36 2.81
C SER A 231 5.63 -32.85 4.13
N ASN A 232 4.49 -32.28 4.56
CA ASN A 232 3.76 -32.74 5.76
C ASN A 232 3.07 -34.11 5.57
N GLY A 233 3.10 -34.67 4.36
CA GLY A 233 2.50 -35.99 4.05
C GLY A 233 0.97 -36.01 4.05
N VAL A 234 0.30 -34.86 4.22
CA VAL A 234 -1.16 -34.79 4.22
C VAL A 234 -1.68 -34.78 2.80
N SER A 235 -2.43 -35.83 2.42
CA SER A 235 -3.04 -35.94 1.10
C SER A 235 -4.17 -34.91 0.93
N GLN A 236 -4.13 -34.16 -0.15
CA GLN A 236 -5.12 -33.16 -0.54
C GLN A 236 -5.71 -33.51 -1.91
N PRO A 237 -7.05 -33.47 -2.09
CA PRO A 237 -7.65 -33.77 -3.38
C PRO A 237 -7.34 -32.69 -4.41
N ILE A 238 -7.14 -33.08 -5.66
CA ILE A 238 -7.08 -32.14 -6.78
C ILE A 238 -8.51 -31.83 -7.19
N GLY A 239 -9.02 -30.67 -6.73
CA GLY A 239 -10.38 -30.23 -7.00
C GLY A 239 -10.62 -29.91 -8.47
N VAL A 240 -11.89 -29.90 -8.86
CA VAL A 240 -12.34 -29.49 -10.20
C VAL A 240 -12.83 -28.04 -10.24
N THR A 241 -12.71 -27.34 -9.13
CA THR A 241 -13.06 -25.91 -9.00
C THR A 241 -11.98 -25.17 -8.22
N GLU A 242 -11.75 -23.92 -8.59
CA GLU A 242 -10.95 -22.95 -7.84
C GLU A 242 -11.83 -21.77 -7.48
N THR A 243 -11.66 -21.21 -6.28
CA THR A 243 -12.57 -20.20 -5.76
C THR A 243 -11.83 -18.93 -5.35
N PHE A 244 -12.49 -17.80 -5.59
CA PHE A 244 -11.91 -16.48 -5.34
C PHE A 244 -12.93 -15.55 -4.67
N ARG A 245 -12.41 -14.51 -4.04
CA ARG A 245 -13.18 -13.41 -3.46
C ARG A 245 -12.60 -12.10 -3.95
N ARG A 246 -13.43 -11.24 -4.55
CA ARG A 246 -13.01 -9.88 -4.84
C ARG A 246 -12.91 -9.11 -3.52
N VAL A 247 -11.76 -8.51 -3.28
CA VAL A 247 -11.60 -7.58 -2.18
C VAL A 247 -12.38 -6.31 -2.54
N ALA A 248 -13.32 -5.95 -1.68
CA ALA A 248 -13.95 -4.66 -1.81
C ALA A 248 -12.84 -3.61 -1.62
N VAL A 249 -12.49 -2.91 -2.68
CA VAL A 249 -11.72 -1.68 -2.50
C VAL A 249 -12.61 -0.81 -1.64
N GLU A 250 -12.20 -0.58 -0.39
CA GLU A 250 -12.79 0.50 0.38
C GLU A 250 -12.41 1.74 -0.42
N VAL A 251 -13.34 2.21 -1.24
CA VAL A 251 -13.19 3.48 -1.93
C VAL A 251 -13.15 4.47 -0.78
N VAL A 252 -11.94 4.77 -0.30
CA VAL A 252 -11.72 5.98 0.48
C VAL A 252 -12.24 7.07 -0.45
N PRO A 253 -13.40 7.67 -0.14
CA PRO A 253 -14.05 8.57 -1.06
C PRO A 253 -13.00 9.62 -1.39
N GLU A 254 -12.70 9.75 -2.67
CA GLU A 254 -11.71 10.70 -3.15
C GLU A 254 -12.04 12.01 -2.46
N THR A 255 -11.18 12.44 -1.52
CA THR A 255 -11.50 13.59 -0.67
C THR A 255 -11.60 14.76 -1.62
N VAL A 256 -12.85 15.14 -1.95
CA VAL A 256 -13.12 16.24 -2.87
C VAL A 256 -12.34 17.44 -2.35
N PRO A 257 -11.34 17.94 -3.08
CA PRO A 257 -10.52 19.04 -2.62
C PRO A 257 -11.41 20.20 -2.18
N PHE A 258 -11.03 20.93 -1.13
CA PHE A 258 -11.86 22.03 -0.59
C PHE A 258 -12.33 23.01 -1.67
N ARG A 259 -11.50 23.26 -2.70
CA ARG A 259 -11.83 24.12 -3.85
C ARG A 259 -13.04 23.62 -4.66
N ASP A 260 -13.28 22.30 -4.68
CA ASP A 260 -14.30 21.63 -5.49
C ASP A 260 -15.58 21.30 -4.67
N GLN A 261 -15.57 21.62 -3.36
CA GLN A 261 -16.71 21.45 -2.46
C GLN A 261 -17.86 22.40 -2.81
N THR A 262 -19.07 22.04 -2.38
CA THR A 262 -20.28 22.89 -2.57
C THR A 262 -20.15 24.21 -1.81
N VAL A 263 -20.87 25.23 -2.26
CA VAL A 263 -20.85 26.56 -1.63
C VAL A 263 -21.27 26.48 -0.15
N GLY A 264 -22.27 25.67 0.17
CA GLY A 264 -22.72 25.47 1.55
C GLY A 264 -21.62 24.91 2.46
N VAL A 265 -20.88 23.88 2.00
CA VAL A 265 -19.73 23.31 2.73
C VAL A 265 -18.62 24.36 2.89
N LYS A 266 -18.29 25.12 1.85
CA LYS A 266 -17.28 26.18 1.92
C LYS A 266 -17.61 27.24 2.95
N ILE A 267 -18.88 27.67 3.02
CA ILE A 267 -19.35 28.63 4.01
C ILE A 267 -19.30 28.02 5.41
N GLY A 268 -19.82 26.81 5.61
CA GLY A 268 -19.81 26.14 6.90
C GLY A 268 -18.40 25.93 7.45
N VAL A 269 -17.46 25.43 6.63
CA VAL A 269 -16.06 25.25 7.01
C VAL A 269 -15.41 26.62 7.27
N GLY A 270 -15.69 27.63 6.46
CA GLY A 270 -15.18 28.98 6.66
C GLY A 270 -15.59 29.59 8.00
N LEU A 271 -16.87 29.44 8.40
CA LEU A 271 -17.38 29.89 9.68
C LEU A 271 -16.73 29.13 10.86
N LEU A 272 -16.57 27.82 10.76
CA LEU A 272 -15.89 27.02 11.77
C LEU A 272 -14.42 27.44 11.94
N VAL A 273 -13.71 27.65 10.84
CA VAL A 273 -12.32 28.10 10.85
C VAL A 273 -12.19 29.50 11.49
N LEU A 274 -13.10 30.41 11.15
CA LEU A 274 -13.15 31.76 11.75
C LEU A 274 -13.39 31.67 13.27
N ALA A 275 -14.40 30.88 13.68
CA ALA A 275 -14.74 30.71 15.08
C ALA A 275 -13.61 30.08 15.87
N PHE A 276 -12.99 29.03 15.34
CA PHE A 276 -11.85 28.38 15.98
C PHE A 276 -10.63 29.33 16.05
N GLY A 277 -10.39 30.11 15.01
CA GLY A 277 -9.40 31.20 15.02
C GLY A 277 -9.64 32.20 16.13
N ALA A 278 -10.88 32.61 16.35
CA ALA A 278 -11.24 33.51 17.46
C ALA A 278 -10.98 32.88 18.82
N ILE A 279 -11.29 31.59 19.00
CA ILE A 279 -10.98 30.85 20.24
C ILE A 279 -9.47 30.79 20.48
N VAL A 280 -8.68 30.43 19.48
CA VAL A 280 -7.21 30.41 19.60
C VAL A 280 -6.67 31.79 19.91
N GLY A 281 -7.16 32.83 19.21
CA GLY A 281 -6.79 34.21 19.47
C GLY A 281 -7.09 34.65 20.88
N ALA A 282 -8.29 34.35 21.42
CA ALA A 282 -8.67 34.71 22.79
C ALA A 282 -7.82 33.99 23.83
N LEU A 283 -7.66 32.66 23.72
CA LEU A 283 -6.87 31.86 24.66
C LEU A 283 -5.40 32.30 24.66
N MET A 284 -4.80 32.47 23.50
CA MET A 284 -3.40 32.87 23.43
C MET A 284 -3.18 34.33 23.84
N THR A 285 -4.16 35.22 23.59
CA THR A 285 -4.14 36.60 24.12
C THR A 285 -4.17 36.61 25.65
N ALA A 286 -4.90 35.70 26.29
CA ALA A 286 -4.93 35.60 27.76
C ALA A 286 -3.57 35.18 28.35
N VAL A 287 -2.77 34.39 27.63
CA VAL A 287 -1.51 33.85 28.19
C VAL A 287 -0.24 34.48 27.63
N HIS A 288 -0.31 35.32 26.58
CA HIS A 288 0.87 35.84 25.87
C HIS A 288 1.87 36.64 26.76
N GLN A 289 1.43 37.19 27.88
CA GLN A 289 2.30 37.88 28.83
C GLN A 289 2.93 36.97 29.89
N SER A 290 2.56 35.66 29.88
CA SER A 290 3.08 34.71 30.87
C SER A 290 4.56 34.43 30.62
N SER A 291 5.37 34.52 31.67
CA SER A 291 6.80 34.22 31.63
C SER A 291 7.21 33.35 32.83
N ALA A 292 8.31 32.61 32.67
CA ALA A 292 8.93 31.83 33.73
C ALA A 292 10.43 32.11 33.74
N THR A 293 11.04 32.13 34.93
CA THR A 293 12.50 32.28 35.03
C THR A 293 13.16 30.92 35.01
N LEU A 294 13.99 30.68 33.96
CA LEU A 294 14.78 29.48 33.79
C LEU A 294 16.26 29.85 33.81
N ALA A 295 17.02 29.30 34.75
CA ALA A 295 18.46 29.59 34.91
C ALA A 295 18.80 31.10 34.96
N GLY A 296 17.95 31.92 35.60
CA GLY A 296 18.13 33.37 35.70
C GLY A 296 17.67 34.18 34.50
N VAL A 297 17.16 33.57 33.44
CA VAL A 297 16.66 34.23 32.23
C VAL A 297 15.12 34.16 32.23
N ALA A 298 14.45 35.32 32.03
CA ALA A 298 13.01 35.38 31.87
C ALA A 298 12.60 34.88 30.45
N VAL A 299 11.93 33.74 30.41
CA VAL A 299 11.46 33.12 29.17
C VAL A 299 9.97 33.47 28.99
N PRO A 300 9.57 34.15 27.91
CA PRO A 300 8.16 34.53 27.64
C PRO A 300 7.42 33.32 27.00
N TRP A 301 7.23 32.25 27.79
CA TRP A 301 6.67 30.98 27.28
C TRP A 301 5.25 31.13 26.67
N GLY A 302 4.44 32.04 27.23
CA GLY A 302 3.08 32.30 26.74
C GLY A 302 3.08 32.91 25.35
N LEU A 303 3.98 33.84 25.04
CA LEU A 303 4.16 34.40 23.71
C LEU A 303 4.66 33.34 22.74
N ILE A 304 5.66 32.54 23.12
CA ILE A 304 6.23 31.47 22.29
C ILE A 304 5.15 30.47 21.94
N LEU A 305 4.40 29.98 22.94
CA LEU A 305 3.31 29.01 22.72
C LEU A 305 2.22 29.58 21.79
N GLY A 306 1.82 30.84 22.06
CA GLY A 306 0.83 31.54 21.24
C GLY A 306 1.25 31.66 19.78
N VAL A 307 2.49 32.07 19.53
CA VAL A 307 3.05 32.15 18.16
C VAL A 307 3.10 30.81 17.47
N LEU A 308 3.57 29.76 18.16
CA LEU A 308 3.62 28.40 17.60
C LEU A 308 2.21 27.90 17.26
N ALA A 309 1.24 28.04 18.15
CA ALA A 309 -0.14 27.63 17.93
C ALA A 309 -0.77 28.37 16.73
N MET A 310 -0.58 29.68 16.65
CA MET A 310 -1.07 30.51 15.56
C MET A 310 -0.44 30.11 14.21
N VAL A 311 0.89 29.98 14.15
CA VAL A 311 1.59 29.60 12.93
C VAL A 311 1.17 28.20 12.49
N ALA A 312 1.14 27.23 13.41
CA ALA A 312 0.70 25.87 13.12
C ALA A 312 -0.74 25.83 12.56
N TYR A 313 -1.64 26.63 13.10
CA TYR A 313 -3.02 26.70 12.64
C TYR A 313 -3.13 27.33 11.24
N ILE A 314 -2.54 28.50 11.00
CA ILE A 314 -2.62 29.20 9.70
C ILE A 314 -1.91 28.41 8.60
N VAL A 315 -0.68 27.95 8.86
CA VAL A 315 0.11 27.16 7.89
C VAL A 315 -0.50 25.79 7.68
N GLY A 316 -0.95 25.12 8.75
CA GLY A 316 -1.62 23.82 8.69
C GLY A 316 -2.85 23.84 7.78
N LEU A 317 -3.73 24.84 7.94
CA LEU A 317 -4.88 25.03 7.06
C LEU A 317 -4.45 25.23 5.59
N ARG A 318 -3.41 25.99 5.34
CA ARG A 318 -2.89 26.25 4.00
C ARG A 318 -2.33 24.98 3.34
N VAL A 319 -1.61 24.16 4.11
CA VAL A 319 -1.00 22.91 3.62
C VAL A 319 -2.06 21.84 3.40
N LEU A 320 -2.94 21.62 4.39
CA LEU A 320 -3.93 20.55 4.35
C LEU A 320 -5.06 20.80 3.34
N THR A 321 -5.52 22.04 3.22
CA THR A 321 -6.67 22.37 2.35
C THR A 321 -6.29 22.99 1.01
N GLY A 322 -5.04 23.43 0.86
CA GLY A 322 -4.61 24.23 -0.29
C GLY A 322 -5.27 25.62 -0.38
N SER A 323 -6.15 25.99 0.56
CA SER A 323 -6.97 27.18 0.52
C SER A 323 -6.32 28.39 1.19
N ARG A 324 -6.14 29.48 0.43
CA ARG A 324 -5.71 30.77 0.97
C ARG A 324 -6.83 31.44 1.79
N ILE A 325 -8.08 31.23 1.38
CA ILE A 325 -9.25 31.82 2.03
C ILE A 325 -9.40 31.32 3.46
N LEU A 326 -9.23 30.01 3.69
CA LEU A 326 -9.32 29.46 5.04
C LEU A 326 -8.19 29.98 5.95
N ALA A 327 -6.98 30.12 5.45
CA ALA A 327 -5.88 30.73 6.21
C ALA A 327 -6.16 32.21 6.55
N ILE A 328 -6.78 32.97 5.64
CA ILE A 328 -7.22 34.34 5.89
C ILE A 328 -8.30 34.37 6.97
N LEU A 329 -9.33 33.53 6.87
CA LEU A 329 -10.42 33.46 7.86
C LEU A 329 -9.92 33.08 9.25
N ALA A 330 -8.97 32.15 9.35
CA ALA A 330 -8.31 31.82 10.60
C ALA A 330 -7.62 33.05 11.23
N THR A 331 -6.88 33.79 10.41
CA THR A 331 -6.17 35.00 10.84
C THR A 331 -7.15 36.10 11.26
N VAL A 332 -8.24 36.28 10.52
CA VAL A 332 -9.30 37.25 10.86
C VAL A 332 -9.93 36.90 12.22
N GLY A 333 -10.18 35.61 12.48
CA GLY A 333 -10.66 35.15 13.78
C GLY A 333 -9.68 35.48 14.93
N ILE A 334 -8.40 35.14 14.75
CA ILE A 334 -7.34 35.42 15.73
C ILE A 334 -7.23 36.92 16.01
N MET A 335 -7.09 37.71 14.97
CA MET A 335 -6.90 39.17 15.08
C MET A 335 -8.15 39.85 15.64
N GLY A 336 -9.35 39.41 15.24
CA GLY A 336 -10.61 39.93 15.76
C GLY A 336 -10.75 39.73 17.27
N ALA A 337 -10.46 38.52 17.76
CA ALA A 337 -10.46 38.23 19.19
C ALA A 337 -9.38 39.01 19.93
N THR A 338 -8.17 39.10 19.38
CA THR A 338 -7.07 39.90 19.98
C THR A 338 -7.45 41.37 20.06
N ALA A 339 -8.00 41.97 19.01
CA ALA A 339 -8.43 43.35 18.96
C ALA A 339 -9.56 43.63 19.99
N TYR A 340 -10.54 42.70 20.06
CA TYR A 340 -11.61 42.82 21.07
C TYR A 340 -11.07 42.83 22.49
N LEU A 341 -10.15 41.91 22.82
CA LEU A 341 -9.53 41.82 24.16
C LEU A 341 -8.51 42.92 24.42
N ALA A 342 -7.97 43.58 23.43
CA ALA A 342 -7.11 44.72 23.54
C ALA A 342 -7.90 46.04 23.82
N SER A 343 -9.21 46.04 23.61
CA SER A 343 -10.07 47.16 23.90
C SER A 343 -10.17 47.46 25.41
N PRO A 344 -10.18 48.73 25.88
CA PRO A 344 -10.33 49.04 27.29
C PRO A 344 -11.64 48.48 27.84
N THR A 345 -11.55 47.77 28.96
CA THR A 345 -12.74 47.32 29.71
C THR A 345 -13.39 48.46 30.47
N VAL A 346 -14.66 48.30 30.89
CA VAL A 346 -15.39 49.28 31.71
C VAL A 346 -14.63 49.61 33.00
N GLY A 347 -13.74 48.72 33.46
CA GLY A 347 -12.86 48.93 34.62
C GLY A 347 -11.47 49.51 34.30
N GLY A 348 -11.20 49.85 33.03
CA GLY A 348 -9.92 50.43 32.60
C GLY A 348 -8.75 49.44 32.46
N SER A 349 -9.00 48.13 32.62
CA SER A 349 -7.97 47.10 32.39
C SER A 349 -7.74 46.88 30.91
N ILE A 350 -6.47 46.77 30.52
CA ILE A 350 -6.03 46.40 29.14
C ILE A 350 -5.32 45.07 29.21
N ILE A 351 -5.82 44.06 28.50
CA ILE A 351 -5.25 42.71 28.48
C ILE A 351 -3.99 42.63 27.59
N VAL A 352 -3.91 43.45 26.55
CA VAL A 352 -2.73 43.53 25.66
C VAL A 352 -1.99 44.85 25.93
N PRO A 353 -0.97 44.84 26.79
CA PRO A 353 -0.23 46.06 27.11
C PRO A 353 0.70 46.47 25.95
N ALA A 354 1.02 47.76 25.90
CA ALA A 354 1.91 48.33 24.89
C ALA A 354 3.40 48.04 25.18
N ASN A 355 3.74 46.77 25.40
CA ASN A 355 5.11 46.29 25.54
C ASN A 355 5.52 45.45 24.31
N ILE A 356 6.78 45.02 24.25
CA ILE A 356 7.33 44.25 23.13
C ILE A 356 6.49 42.98 22.83
N ALA A 357 6.11 42.23 23.86
CA ALA A 357 5.29 41.03 23.71
C ALA A 357 3.89 41.33 23.14
N GLY A 358 3.25 42.40 23.63
CA GLY A 358 1.94 42.84 23.13
C GLY A 358 2.01 43.34 21.68
N VAL A 359 3.05 44.06 21.33
CA VAL A 359 3.28 44.52 19.93
C VAL A 359 3.50 43.35 18.98
N ILE A 360 4.37 42.38 19.37
CA ILE A 360 4.59 41.17 18.60
C ILE A 360 3.28 40.41 18.42
N TRP A 361 2.54 40.16 19.49
CA TRP A 361 1.29 39.42 19.48
C TRP A 361 0.22 40.07 18.57
N THR A 362 0.15 41.39 18.54
CA THR A 362 -0.84 42.16 17.77
C THR A 362 -0.54 42.11 16.25
N PHE A 363 0.73 42.24 15.86
CA PHE A 363 1.07 42.45 14.46
C PHE A 363 1.59 41.16 13.75
N LEU A 364 2.14 40.21 14.49
CA LEU A 364 2.71 38.98 13.92
C LEU A 364 1.70 38.15 13.09
N PRO A 365 0.41 38.01 13.46
CA PRO A 365 -0.57 37.30 12.62
C PRO A 365 -0.69 37.88 11.21
N ALA A 366 -0.63 39.21 11.06
CA ALA A 366 -0.68 39.86 9.75
C ALA A 366 0.56 39.56 8.91
N VAL A 367 1.73 39.45 9.53
CA VAL A 367 2.97 39.07 8.85
C VAL A 367 2.91 37.62 8.39
N VAL A 368 2.48 36.73 9.27
CA VAL A 368 2.36 35.31 8.96
C VAL A 368 1.41 35.07 7.78
N ILE A 369 0.21 35.68 7.81
CA ILE A 369 -0.74 35.50 6.71
C ILE A 369 -0.23 36.09 5.39
N ALA A 370 0.49 37.21 5.40
CA ALA A 370 1.09 37.79 4.19
C ALA A 370 2.07 36.80 3.53
N ILE A 371 2.91 36.14 4.33
CA ILE A 371 3.83 35.08 3.86
C ILE A 371 3.05 33.88 3.30
N VAL A 372 2.04 33.41 4.04
CA VAL A 372 1.24 32.23 3.68
C VAL A 372 0.42 32.44 2.38
N VAL A 373 -0.11 33.66 2.20
CA VAL A 373 -0.84 34.03 0.96
C VAL A 373 0.10 34.17 -0.24
N ALA A 374 1.30 34.73 -0.04
CA ALA A 374 2.32 34.83 -1.06
C ALA A 374 2.93 33.47 -1.46
N TRP A 375 2.83 32.45 -0.60
CA TRP A 375 3.43 31.14 -0.85
C TRP A 375 2.85 30.49 -2.11
N PRO A 376 3.70 30.10 -3.11
CA PRO A 376 3.27 29.49 -4.35
C PRO A 376 2.65 28.11 -4.11
N ASN A 377 1.68 27.74 -4.96
CA ASN A 377 1.07 26.42 -4.90
C ASN A 377 1.97 25.39 -5.60
N MET A 378 2.79 24.69 -4.80
CA MET A 378 3.80 23.72 -5.29
C MET A 378 3.21 22.59 -6.14
N GLY A 379 1.97 22.16 -5.86
CA GLY A 379 1.27 21.16 -6.69
C GLY A 379 1.00 21.65 -8.12
N ARG A 380 0.69 22.94 -8.28
CA ARG A 380 0.46 23.55 -9.59
C ARG A 380 1.75 23.73 -10.39
N LEU A 381 2.86 24.03 -9.70
CA LEU A 381 4.18 24.13 -10.33
C LEU A 381 4.66 22.75 -10.83
N ARG A 382 4.47 21.69 -10.06
CA ARG A 382 4.81 20.32 -10.49
C ARG A 382 3.97 19.86 -11.68
N ALA A 383 2.68 20.19 -11.72
CA ALA A 383 1.81 19.86 -12.87
C ALA A 383 2.25 20.60 -14.15
N ILE A 384 2.61 21.88 -14.05
CA ILE A 384 3.09 22.68 -15.19
C ILE A 384 4.44 22.16 -15.70
N THR A 385 5.36 21.78 -14.81
CA THR A 385 6.65 21.19 -15.22
C THR A 385 6.51 19.83 -15.87
N ALA A 386 5.59 18.99 -15.38
CA ALA A 386 5.30 17.67 -15.96
C ALA A 386 4.65 17.81 -17.37
N ASP A 387 3.76 18.77 -17.54
CA ASP A 387 3.11 19.04 -18.84
C ASP A 387 4.10 19.64 -19.87
N ALA A 388 4.98 20.53 -19.42
CA ALA A 388 6.04 21.11 -20.26
C ALA A 388 7.09 20.07 -20.69
N GLN A 389 7.31 19.02 -19.90
CA GLN A 389 8.18 17.89 -20.27
C GLN A 389 7.52 16.96 -21.29
N ARG A 390 6.21 16.74 -21.21
CA ARG A 390 5.44 15.93 -22.21
C ARG A 390 5.38 16.56 -23.59
N HIS A 391 5.46 17.88 -23.69
CA HIS A 391 5.43 18.58 -24.98
C HIS A 391 6.82 18.83 -25.60
N ARG A 392 7.91 18.39 -24.95
CA ARG A 392 9.29 18.50 -25.46
C ARG A 392 9.90 17.15 -25.91
N GLY A 393 9.23 16.02 -25.72
CA GLY A 393 9.58 14.70 -26.24
C GLY A 393 8.59 14.26 -27.31
#